data_230ff6781dd0419c7b060a6e386d4c5c
#
_entry.id   230ff6781dd0419c7b060a6e386d4c5c
#
_cell.length_a   1.000
_cell.length_b   1.000
_cell.length_c   1.000
_cell.angle_alpha   90.00
_cell.angle_beta   90.00
_cell.angle_gamma   90.00
#
_symmetry.space_group_name_H-M   'P 1'
#
loop_
_entity.id
_entity.type
_entity.pdbx_description
1 polymer ?
#
loop_
_entity_poly.entity_id
_entity_poly.type
_entity_poly.pdbx_seq_one_letter_code
_entity_poly.pdbx_strand_id
1 'polypeptide(L)'
;SEFATLSGLRVAELWREAGLPEGVFQAAVGGGDVGRLLLDQSIDGAFFTGSFVTGRRIAAQLAPRLVPLQLELGGKDPAYVTEDAPVERSAQALVEGAFYNAGQSCCAVERIYVRRELFDDFVEHFVAETRKLRLGDPLDEATTLGPLARRDAQIEVLEAQIRDATQRGARILTGGRRAERPGFFFEPTVLVDVDHSMDVMRDESFGPVIGIQAVDDDDEALALMADTP
;
A
#
# COMPACT_ATOMS: atom_id res chain seq x y z
N SER A 1 -16.42 3.09 -4.40
CA SER A 1 -15.27 3.93 -4.78
C SER A 1 -15.42 4.43 -6.20
N GLU A 2 -15.10 5.68 -6.43
CA GLU A 2 -15.08 6.32 -7.75
C GLU A 2 -14.01 5.71 -8.68
N PHE A 3 -12.99 5.07 -8.14
CA PHE A 3 -11.93 4.43 -8.91
C PHE A 3 -12.29 2.99 -9.34
N ALA A 4 -13.11 2.28 -8.55
CA ALA A 4 -13.52 0.90 -8.81
C ALA A 4 -15.03 0.79 -9.00
N THR A 5 -15.67 1.77 -9.66
CA THR A 5 -17.11 1.88 -9.84
C THR A 5 -17.71 0.64 -10.49
N LEU A 6 -17.14 0.16 -11.60
CA LEU A 6 -17.68 -0.98 -12.34
C LEU A 6 -17.67 -2.26 -11.50
N SER A 7 -16.60 -2.48 -10.70
CA SER A 7 -16.53 -3.63 -9.78
C SER A 7 -17.63 -3.56 -8.72
N GLY A 8 -17.85 -2.38 -8.13
CA GLY A 8 -18.93 -2.17 -7.15
C GLY A 8 -20.33 -2.40 -7.73
N LEU A 9 -20.59 -1.92 -8.96
CA LEU A 9 -21.85 -2.16 -9.66
C LEU A 9 -22.04 -3.64 -10.00
N ARG A 10 -20.98 -4.35 -10.41
CA ARG A 10 -21.03 -5.79 -10.67
C ARG A 10 -21.37 -6.59 -9.41
N VAL A 11 -20.84 -6.20 -8.25
CA VAL A 11 -21.26 -6.82 -6.98
C VAL A 11 -22.76 -6.66 -6.73
N ALA A 12 -23.32 -5.48 -6.98
CA ALA A 12 -24.75 -5.25 -6.83
C ALA A 12 -25.60 -6.10 -7.81
N GLU A 13 -25.12 -6.30 -9.04
CA GLU A 13 -25.73 -7.19 -10.01
C GLU A 13 -25.72 -8.65 -9.55
N LEU A 14 -24.57 -9.14 -9.05
CA LEU A 14 -24.44 -10.50 -8.55
C LEU A 14 -25.39 -10.79 -7.39
N TRP A 15 -25.57 -9.85 -6.46
CA TRP A 15 -26.56 -10.00 -5.39
C TRP A 15 -27.97 -10.11 -5.90
N ARG A 16 -28.35 -9.32 -6.90
CA ARG A 16 -29.66 -9.39 -7.54
C ARG A 16 -29.85 -10.71 -8.30
N GLU A 17 -28.84 -11.16 -9.06
CA GLU A 17 -28.84 -12.46 -9.75
C GLU A 17 -28.97 -13.64 -8.77
N ALA A 18 -28.38 -13.52 -7.57
CA ALA A 18 -28.51 -14.50 -6.49
C ALA A 18 -29.87 -14.50 -5.78
N GLY A 19 -30.81 -13.63 -6.19
CA GLY A 19 -32.16 -13.57 -5.62
C GLY A 19 -32.31 -12.71 -4.36
N LEU A 20 -31.35 -11.82 -4.07
CA LEU A 20 -31.52 -10.88 -2.96
C LEU A 20 -32.71 -9.96 -3.22
N PRO A 21 -33.64 -9.76 -2.27
CA PRO A 21 -34.80 -8.89 -2.46
C PRO A 21 -34.40 -7.45 -2.79
N GLU A 22 -35.19 -6.78 -3.59
CA GLU A 22 -34.97 -5.39 -3.97
C GLU A 22 -34.87 -4.48 -2.73
N GLY A 23 -33.89 -3.55 -2.74
CA GLY A 23 -33.66 -2.59 -1.67
C GLY A 23 -32.79 -3.10 -0.52
N VAL A 24 -32.53 -4.41 -0.41
CA VAL A 24 -31.65 -4.96 0.66
C VAL A 24 -30.19 -4.59 0.45
N PHE A 25 -29.71 -4.59 -0.80
CA PHE A 25 -28.38 -4.11 -1.16
C PHE A 25 -28.49 -3.00 -2.22
N GLN A 26 -27.90 -1.85 -1.93
CA GLN A 26 -27.91 -0.70 -2.82
C GLN A 26 -26.48 -0.17 -2.98
N ALA A 27 -26.13 0.23 -4.21
CA ALA A 27 -24.85 0.85 -4.53
C ALA A 27 -25.04 2.34 -4.79
N ALA A 28 -24.39 3.19 -3.97
CA ALA A 28 -24.28 4.62 -4.24
C ALA A 28 -22.88 4.91 -4.81
N VAL A 29 -22.84 5.52 -6.00
CA VAL A 29 -21.61 5.85 -6.71
C VAL A 29 -21.28 7.31 -6.51
N GLY A 30 -20.04 7.60 -6.08
CA GLY A 30 -19.56 8.98 -5.92
C GLY A 30 -18.26 9.04 -5.15
N GLY A 31 -17.76 10.24 -4.99
CA GLY A 31 -16.57 10.55 -4.20
C GLY A 31 -16.85 10.71 -2.70
N GLY A 32 -15.92 11.34 -1.98
CA GLY A 32 -16.05 11.56 -0.54
C GLY A 32 -17.23 12.43 -0.11
N ASP A 33 -17.78 13.26 -1.00
CA ASP A 33 -18.99 14.05 -0.81
C ASP A 33 -20.24 13.17 -0.66
N VAL A 34 -20.39 12.17 -1.54
CA VAL A 34 -21.46 11.17 -1.44
C VAL A 34 -21.31 10.33 -0.18
N GLY A 35 -20.08 9.90 0.15
CA GLY A 35 -19.81 9.19 1.40
C GLY A 35 -20.24 10.00 2.63
N ARG A 36 -19.93 11.28 2.68
CA ARG A 36 -20.35 12.18 3.77
C ARG A 36 -21.88 12.31 3.86
N LEU A 37 -22.58 12.46 2.74
CA LEU A 37 -24.04 12.53 2.71
C LEU A 37 -24.70 11.23 3.21
N LEU A 38 -24.10 10.06 2.91
CA LEU A 38 -24.56 8.78 3.47
C LEU A 38 -24.42 8.74 5.00
N LEU A 39 -23.31 9.24 5.53
CA LEU A 39 -23.08 9.29 6.99
C LEU A 39 -24.03 10.27 7.71
N ASP A 40 -24.56 11.27 7.02
CA ASP A 40 -25.57 12.20 7.57
C ASP A 40 -26.97 11.57 7.69
N GLN A 41 -27.20 10.43 7.01
CA GLN A 41 -28.49 9.73 7.11
C GLN A 41 -28.64 8.99 8.44
N SER A 42 -29.86 8.56 8.74
CA SER A 42 -30.15 7.69 9.87
C SER A 42 -29.64 6.28 9.56
N ILE A 43 -28.43 5.98 9.98
CA ILE A 43 -27.78 4.66 9.81
C ILE A 43 -27.54 4.02 11.16
N ASP A 44 -27.60 2.67 11.22
CA ASP A 44 -27.42 1.86 12.42
C ASP A 44 -26.00 1.35 12.60
N GLY A 45 -25.16 1.48 11.58
CA GLY A 45 -23.74 1.08 11.61
C GLY A 45 -23.00 1.53 10.38
N ALA A 46 -21.68 1.59 10.46
CA ALA A 46 -20.81 1.90 9.32
C ALA A 46 -19.59 0.97 9.31
N PHE A 47 -19.22 0.52 8.12
CA PHE A 47 -17.98 -0.19 7.85
C PHE A 47 -17.20 0.61 6.80
N PHE A 48 -15.97 0.94 7.09
CA PHE A 48 -15.16 1.74 6.20
C PHE A 48 -13.78 1.11 5.99
N THR A 49 -13.39 0.97 4.73
CA THR A 49 -12.03 0.61 4.32
C THR A 49 -11.44 1.77 3.54
N GLY A 50 -10.27 2.24 3.95
CA GLY A 50 -9.57 3.34 3.28
C GLY A 50 -8.52 4.01 4.14
N SER A 51 -8.16 5.27 3.81
CA SER A 51 -7.07 5.97 4.49
C SER A 51 -7.40 6.32 5.95
N PHE A 52 -6.37 6.30 6.80
CA PHE A 52 -6.44 6.70 8.20
C PHE A 52 -7.08 8.09 8.40
N VAL A 53 -6.69 9.07 7.57
CA VAL A 53 -7.23 10.44 7.63
C VAL A 53 -8.75 10.45 7.40
N THR A 54 -9.25 9.67 6.45
CA THR A 54 -10.69 9.56 6.18
C THR A 54 -11.40 8.80 7.30
N GLY A 55 -10.84 7.69 7.79
CA GLY A 55 -11.39 6.94 8.92
C GLY A 55 -11.57 7.81 10.17
N ARG A 56 -10.58 8.63 10.51
CA ARG A 56 -10.68 9.59 11.63
C ARG A 56 -11.83 10.60 11.45
N ARG A 57 -12.04 11.10 10.23
CA ARG A 57 -13.15 12.03 9.94
C ARG A 57 -14.50 11.34 10.10
N ILE A 58 -14.64 10.10 9.62
CA ILE A 58 -15.84 9.28 9.78
C ILE A 58 -16.12 9.03 11.26
N ALA A 59 -15.12 8.63 12.03
CA ALA A 59 -15.24 8.41 13.47
C ALA A 59 -15.72 9.68 14.19
N ALA A 60 -15.13 10.84 13.90
CA ALA A 60 -15.54 12.11 14.48
C ALA A 60 -16.99 12.49 14.13
N GLN A 61 -17.46 12.20 12.91
CA GLN A 61 -18.82 12.51 12.46
C GLN A 61 -19.86 11.58 13.13
N LEU A 62 -19.53 10.32 13.34
CA LEU A 62 -20.47 9.32 13.88
C LEU A 62 -20.49 9.27 15.43
N ALA A 63 -19.39 9.63 16.09
CA ALA A 63 -19.26 9.56 17.55
C ALA A 63 -20.41 10.24 18.33
N PRO A 64 -20.88 11.46 17.98
CA PRO A 64 -21.98 12.11 18.71
C PRO A 64 -23.31 11.34 18.67
N ARG A 65 -23.48 10.47 17.66
CA ARG A 65 -24.69 9.65 17.46
C ARG A 65 -24.55 8.24 18.01
N LEU A 66 -23.35 7.88 18.53
CA LEU A 66 -23.02 6.53 19.03
C LEU A 66 -23.30 5.42 18.00
N VAL A 67 -23.12 5.73 16.70
CA VAL A 67 -23.25 4.74 15.62
C VAL A 67 -22.05 3.79 15.67
N PRO A 68 -22.26 2.46 15.74
CA PRO A 68 -21.19 1.48 15.65
C PRO A 68 -20.37 1.64 14.38
N LEU A 69 -19.05 1.63 14.51
CA LEU A 69 -18.11 1.87 13.40
C LEU A 69 -17.00 0.83 13.39
N GLN A 70 -16.84 0.15 12.25
CA GLN A 70 -15.68 -0.69 11.97
C GLN A 70 -14.79 0.06 10.97
N LEU A 71 -13.50 0.16 11.29
CA LEU A 71 -12.49 0.81 10.45
C LEU A 71 -11.43 -0.20 10.03
N GLU A 72 -11.24 -0.34 8.72
CA GLU A 72 -10.17 -1.09 8.08
C GLU A 72 -9.30 -0.08 7.34
N LEU A 73 -8.14 0.21 7.89
CA LEU A 73 -7.28 1.33 7.45
C LEU A 73 -5.96 0.79 6.91
N GLY A 74 -5.16 1.68 6.35
CA GLY A 74 -3.81 1.36 5.93
C GLY A 74 -2.82 1.31 7.10
N GLY A 75 -1.56 1.16 6.77
CA GLY A 75 -0.47 1.05 7.72
C GLY A 75 0.88 1.27 7.08
N LYS A 76 1.94 0.99 7.85
CA LYS A 76 3.33 0.95 7.39
C LYS A 76 3.95 -0.37 7.83
N ASP A 77 3.45 -1.45 7.24
CA ASP A 77 3.71 -2.82 7.69
C ASP A 77 5.19 -3.18 7.53
N PRO A 78 5.85 -3.60 8.62
CA PRO A 78 7.26 -3.97 8.59
C PRO A 78 7.47 -5.45 8.30
N ALA A 79 8.60 -5.78 7.68
CA ALA A 79 9.14 -7.12 7.66
C ALA A 79 10.56 -7.13 8.25
N TYR A 80 10.93 -8.20 8.94
CA TYR A 80 12.25 -8.39 9.50
C TYR A 80 12.89 -9.68 9.01
N VAL A 81 14.11 -9.57 8.51
CA VAL A 81 14.96 -10.69 8.07
C VAL A 81 15.97 -10.97 9.17
N THR A 82 15.73 -12.05 9.94
CA THR A 82 16.55 -12.51 11.07
C THR A 82 17.87 -13.13 10.60
N GLU A 83 18.82 -13.31 11.51
CA GLU A 83 20.17 -13.82 11.22
C GLU A 83 20.19 -15.23 10.60
N ASP A 84 19.18 -16.06 10.89
CA ASP A 84 19.04 -17.43 10.41
C ASP A 84 18.13 -17.55 9.17
N ALA A 85 17.66 -16.41 8.63
CA ALA A 85 16.74 -16.40 7.49
C ALA A 85 17.42 -16.91 6.20
N PRO A 86 16.75 -17.73 5.39
CA PRO A 86 17.24 -18.12 4.07
C PRO A 86 17.12 -16.94 3.10
N VAL A 87 18.23 -16.24 2.86
CA VAL A 87 18.29 -14.93 2.19
C VAL A 87 17.56 -14.91 0.85
N GLU A 88 17.89 -15.80 -0.07
CA GLU A 88 17.27 -15.85 -1.41
C GLU A 88 15.75 -16.05 -1.34
N ARG A 89 15.29 -17.00 -0.52
CA ARG A 89 13.85 -17.28 -0.37
C ARG A 89 13.13 -16.09 0.31
N SER A 90 13.77 -15.47 1.29
CA SER A 90 13.24 -14.29 1.98
C SER A 90 13.10 -13.11 1.02
N ALA A 91 14.10 -12.87 0.17
CA ALA A 91 14.05 -11.83 -0.84
C ALA A 91 12.91 -12.07 -1.85
N GLN A 92 12.74 -13.30 -2.36
CA GLN A 92 11.64 -13.65 -3.27
C GLN A 92 10.27 -13.40 -2.63
N ALA A 93 10.06 -13.87 -1.40
CA ALA A 93 8.80 -13.71 -0.70
C ALA A 93 8.49 -12.23 -0.40
N LEU A 94 9.51 -11.46 -0.03
CA LEU A 94 9.33 -10.04 0.32
C LEU A 94 9.19 -9.14 -0.91
N VAL A 95 9.72 -9.51 -2.08
CA VAL A 95 9.42 -8.84 -3.36
C VAL A 95 7.93 -9.01 -3.68
N GLU A 96 7.38 -10.23 -3.54
CA GLU A 96 5.95 -10.43 -3.72
C GLU A 96 5.14 -9.65 -2.67
N GLY A 97 5.53 -9.72 -1.39
CA GLY A 97 4.86 -9.00 -0.30
C GLY A 97 4.84 -7.48 -0.48
N ALA A 98 5.90 -6.89 -1.05
CA ALA A 98 6.01 -5.45 -1.27
C ALA A 98 5.36 -4.97 -2.58
N PHE A 99 5.39 -5.77 -3.64
CA PHE A 99 5.00 -5.32 -4.97
C PHE A 99 3.75 -5.97 -5.55
N TYR A 100 3.17 -6.98 -4.88
CA TYR A 100 1.92 -7.55 -5.35
C TYR A 100 0.85 -6.44 -5.47
N ASN A 101 0.02 -6.50 -6.51
CA ASN A 101 -0.95 -5.44 -6.83
C ASN A 101 -0.32 -4.02 -6.92
N ALA A 102 0.95 -3.92 -7.33
CA ALA A 102 1.74 -2.68 -7.34
C ALA A 102 1.83 -2.01 -5.95
N GLY A 103 1.94 -2.78 -4.87
CA GLY A 103 1.99 -2.29 -3.49
C GLY A 103 0.69 -1.68 -2.97
N GLN A 104 -0.41 -1.79 -3.71
CA GLN A 104 -1.70 -1.20 -3.36
C GLN A 104 -2.52 -2.17 -2.48
N SER A 105 -2.02 -2.44 -1.30
CA SER A 105 -2.68 -3.28 -0.30
C SER A 105 -2.45 -2.75 1.11
N CYS A 106 -3.47 -2.83 1.96
CA CYS A 106 -3.37 -2.44 3.37
C CYS A 106 -2.45 -3.36 4.18
N CYS A 107 -2.11 -4.54 3.67
CA CYS A 107 -1.18 -5.51 4.26
C CYS A 107 0.05 -5.76 3.37
N ALA A 108 0.39 -4.83 2.45
CA ALA A 108 1.64 -4.90 1.73
C ALA A 108 2.81 -4.63 2.69
N VAL A 109 3.95 -5.28 2.43
CA VAL A 109 5.18 -4.93 3.12
C VAL A 109 5.63 -3.54 2.66
N GLU A 110 5.70 -2.60 3.58
CA GLU A 110 5.95 -1.19 3.31
C GLU A 110 7.37 -0.74 3.72
N ARG A 111 8.08 -1.55 4.52
CA ARG A 111 9.46 -1.35 4.98
C ARG A 111 10.09 -2.67 5.40
N ILE A 112 11.37 -2.84 5.13
CA ILE A 112 12.11 -4.07 5.44
C ILE A 112 13.32 -3.73 6.30
N TYR A 113 13.49 -4.50 7.38
CA TYR A 113 14.68 -4.48 8.24
C TYR A 113 15.45 -5.77 8.04
N VAL A 114 16.76 -5.68 7.90
CA VAL A 114 17.61 -6.83 7.63
C VAL A 114 18.80 -6.82 8.57
N ARG A 115 19.12 -7.97 9.20
CA ARG A 115 20.34 -8.12 9.96
C ARG A 115 21.53 -7.69 9.11
N ARG A 116 22.41 -6.89 9.71
CA ARG A 116 23.55 -6.24 9.02
C ARG A 116 24.44 -7.24 8.29
N GLU A 117 24.62 -8.42 8.87
CA GLU A 117 25.44 -9.48 8.29
C GLU A 117 24.88 -10.06 7.00
N LEU A 118 23.55 -9.96 6.82
CA LEU A 118 22.84 -10.46 5.63
C LEU A 118 22.46 -9.35 4.64
N PHE A 119 22.68 -8.09 5.00
CA PHE A 119 22.10 -6.93 4.31
C PHE A 119 22.50 -6.87 2.83
N ASP A 120 23.78 -6.94 2.53
CA ASP A 120 24.27 -6.79 1.15
C ASP A 120 23.78 -7.93 0.26
N ASP A 121 23.85 -9.17 0.75
CA ASP A 121 23.38 -10.36 0.02
C ASP A 121 21.86 -10.31 -0.19
N PHE A 122 21.11 -9.94 0.85
CA PHE A 122 19.66 -9.76 0.74
C PHE A 122 19.27 -8.69 -0.28
N VAL A 123 19.91 -7.54 -0.24
CA VAL A 123 19.64 -6.42 -1.18
C VAL A 123 19.95 -6.83 -2.61
N GLU A 124 21.06 -7.55 -2.86
CA GLU A 124 21.39 -8.06 -4.19
C GLU A 124 20.28 -8.97 -4.73
N HIS A 125 19.86 -9.97 -3.95
CA HIS A 125 18.77 -10.88 -4.31
C HIS A 125 17.45 -10.14 -4.50
N PHE A 126 17.11 -9.23 -3.59
CA PHE A 126 15.85 -8.46 -3.66
C PHE A 126 15.77 -7.60 -4.93
N VAL A 127 16.85 -6.90 -5.28
CA VAL A 127 16.92 -6.10 -6.51
C VAL A 127 16.86 -6.98 -7.74
N ALA A 128 17.54 -8.13 -7.74
CA ALA A 128 17.50 -9.08 -8.84
C ALA A 128 16.08 -9.62 -9.08
N GLU A 129 15.35 -9.97 -8.03
CA GLU A 129 13.95 -10.41 -8.12
C GLU A 129 13.03 -9.26 -8.55
N THR A 130 13.20 -8.06 -8.00
CA THR A 130 12.42 -6.88 -8.38
C THR A 130 12.53 -6.58 -9.89
N ARG A 131 13.70 -6.75 -10.48
CA ARG A 131 13.93 -6.54 -11.92
C ARG A 131 13.25 -7.56 -12.84
N LYS A 132 12.77 -8.68 -12.30
CA LYS A 132 11.96 -9.66 -13.05
C LYS A 132 10.50 -9.23 -13.21
N LEU A 133 10.04 -8.25 -12.41
CA LEU A 133 8.68 -7.74 -12.50
C LEU A 133 8.44 -7.06 -13.86
N ARG A 134 7.31 -7.40 -14.46
CA ARG A 134 6.90 -6.91 -15.78
C ARG A 134 5.75 -5.93 -15.64
N LEU A 135 6.08 -4.66 -15.83
CA LEU A 135 5.12 -3.58 -15.85
C LEU A 135 4.31 -3.61 -17.15
N GLY A 136 2.99 -3.76 -17.08
CA GLY A 136 2.20 -3.96 -18.29
C GLY A 136 0.70 -3.77 -18.16
N ASP A 137 0.01 -4.05 -19.28
CA ASP A 137 -1.46 -4.10 -19.31
C ASP A 137 -1.94 -5.25 -18.39
N PRO A 138 -2.87 -4.98 -17.46
CA PRO A 138 -3.42 -6.01 -16.57
C PRO A 138 -4.15 -7.17 -17.28
N LEU A 139 -4.53 -6.99 -18.55
CA LEU A 139 -5.15 -8.02 -19.37
C LEU A 139 -4.15 -8.92 -20.10
N ASP A 140 -2.85 -8.59 -20.05
CA ASP A 140 -1.77 -9.42 -20.59
C ASP A 140 -1.29 -10.37 -19.48
N GLU A 141 -1.36 -11.69 -19.71
CA GLU A 141 -0.92 -12.72 -18.76
C GLU A 141 0.57 -12.64 -18.40
N ALA A 142 1.38 -11.99 -19.25
CA ALA A 142 2.79 -11.77 -18.98
C ALA A 142 3.04 -10.61 -17.99
N THR A 143 2.04 -9.78 -17.72
CA THR A 143 2.14 -8.66 -16.78
C THR A 143 2.12 -9.16 -15.35
N THR A 144 3.10 -8.74 -14.56
CA THR A 144 3.15 -9.00 -13.11
C THR A 144 2.92 -7.75 -12.27
N LEU A 145 3.03 -6.55 -12.87
CA LEU A 145 2.83 -5.28 -12.20
C LEU A 145 1.93 -4.37 -13.04
N GLY A 146 0.73 -4.10 -12.53
CA GLY A 146 -0.27 -3.24 -13.16
C GLY A 146 -0.12 -1.75 -12.82
N PRO A 147 -1.09 -0.91 -13.26
CA PRO A 147 -1.09 0.52 -12.98
C PRO A 147 -1.63 0.85 -11.57
N LEU A 148 -1.40 2.09 -11.17
CA LEU A 148 -1.94 2.66 -9.93
C LEU A 148 -3.42 3.07 -10.13
N ALA A 149 -4.29 2.66 -9.19
CA ALA A 149 -5.72 2.95 -9.22
C ALA A 149 -6.03 4.43 -8.95
N ARG A 150 -5.29 5.07 -8.02
CA ARG A 150 -5.49 6.48 -7.64
C ARG A 150 -4.83 7.49 -8.59
N ARG A 151 -4.36 7.02 -9.74
CA ARG A 151 -3.86 7.87 -10.84
C ARG A 151 -2.71 8.80 -10.40
N ASP A 152 -2.72 10.05 -10.86
CA ASP A 152 -1.66 11.04 -10.60
C ASP A 152 -1.51 11.33 -9.10
N ALA A 153 -2.59 11.34 -8.33
CA ALA A 153 -2.53 11.63 -6.89
C ALA A 153 -1.65 10.62 -6.12
N GLN A 154 -1.61 9.35 -6.53
CA GLN A 154 -0.71 8.38 -5.91
C GLN A 154 0.72 8.52 -6.41
N ILE A 155 0.91 8.83 -7.68
CA ILE A 155 2.23 9.10 -8.26
C ILE A 155 2.90 10.27 -7.53
N GLU A 156 2.18 11.35 -7.28
CA GLU A 156 2.68 12.53 -6.54
C GLU A 156 3.16 12.18 -5.13
N VAL A 157 2.43 11.30 -4.42
CA VAL A 157 2.84 10.81 -3.10
C VAL A 157 4.16 10.05 -3.18
N LEU A 158 4.27 9.09 -4.11
CA LEU A 158 5.47 8.27 -4.28
C LEU A 158 6.69 9.12 -4.66
N GLU A 159 6.51 10.05 -5.60
CA GLU A 159 7.58 10.97 -6.01
C GLU A 159 8.00 11.91 -4.87
N ALA A 160 7.08 12.33 -4.01
CA ALA A 160 7.41 13.16 -2.85
C ALA A 160 8.23 12.37 -1.82
N GLN A 161 7.83 11.14 -1.49
CA GLN A 161 8.57 10.28 -0.56
C GLN A 161 9.97 9.93 -1.09
N ILE A 162 10.11 9.65 -2.37
CA ILE A 162 11.42 9.36 -2.98
C ILE A 162 12.31 10.61 -2.99
N ARG A 163 11.76 11.79 -3.28
CA ARG A 163 12.52 13.04 -3.18
C ARG A 163 12.99 13.33 -1.76
N ASP A 164 12.11 13.19 -0.77
CA ASP A 164 12.48 13.37 0.64
C ASP A 164 13.61 12.41 1.01
N ALA A 165 13.47 11.13 0.72
CA ALA A 165 14.47 10.12 1.03
C ALA A 165 15.82 10.41 0.36
N THR A 166 15.83 10.72 -0.93
CA THR A 166 17.08 11.02 -1.67
C THR A 166 17.75 12.31 -1.23
N GLN A 167 16.98 13.34 -0.84
CA GLN A 167 17.55 14.57 -0.26
C GLN A 167 18.19 14.31 1.11
N ARG A 168 17.75 13.27 1.82
CA ARG A 168 18.32 12.85 3.12
C ARG A 168 19.42 11.79 2.98
N GLY A 169 19.77 11.38 1.76
CA GLY A 169 20.92 10.53 1.51
C GLY A 169 20.57 9.10 1.07
N ALA A 170 19.30 8.73 0.97
CA ALA A 170 18.90 7.42 0.45
C ALA A 170 19.35 7.23 -1.01
N ARG A 171 19.69 5.97 -1.34
CA ARG A 171 20.05 5.57 -2.70
C ARG A 171 18.96 4.74 -3.34
N ILE A 172 18.62 5.08 -4.59
CA ILE A 172 17.71 4.30 -5.43
C ILE A 172 18.52 3.21 -6.13
N LEU A 173 18.13 1.94 -5.95
CA LEU A 173 18.78 0.80 -6.61
C LEU A 173 18.03 0.35 -7.87
N THR A 174 16.72 0.60 -7.94
CA THR A 174 15.89 0.38 -9.13
C THR A 174 14.65 1.28 -9.09
N GLY A 175 14.05 1.59 -10.23
CA GLY A 175 12.86 2.41 -10.35
C GLY A 175 13.06 3.90 -10.02
N GLY A 176 12.26 4.41 -9.11
CA GLY A 176 12.35 5.79 -8.61
C GLY A 176 11.54 6.81 -9.42
N ARG A 177 10.73 6.38 -10.38
CA ARG A 177 10.01 7.30 -11.27
C ARG A 177 8.74 6.71 -11.87
N ARG A 178 7.88 7.61 -12.33
CA ARG A 178 6.78 7.24 -13.23
C ARG A 178 7.34 6.57 -14.49
N ALA A 179 6.70 5.50 -14.94
CA ALA A 179 7.11 4.82 -16.17
C ALA A 179 6.75 5.66 -17.40
N GLU A 180 7.66 5.69 -18.39
CA GLU A 180 7.50 6.42 -19.65
C GLU A 180 6.55 5.67 -20.63
N ARG A 181 5.28 5.55 -20.21
CA ARG A 181 4.23 4.90 -21.00
C ARG A 181 2.85 5.51 -20.69
N PRO A 182 1.85 5.37 -21.58
CA PRO A 182 0.49 5.82 -21.30
C PRO A 182 -0.10 5.08 -20.09
N GLY A 183 -0.77 5.81 -19.19
CA GLY A 183 -1.40 5.28 -17.98
C GLY A 183 -0.69 5.72 -16.70
N PHE A 184 -1.12 5.14 -15.58
CA PHE A 184 -0.66 5.53 -14.24
C PHE A 184 0.31 4.47 -13.69
N PHE A 185 1.38 4.23 -14.42
CA PHE A 185 2.37 3.23 -14.06
C PHE A 185 3.55 3.87 -13.32
N PHE A 186 4.02 3.18 -12.29
CA PHE A 186 5.20 3.55 -11.53
C PHE A 186 6.18 2.39 -11.50
N GLU A 187 7.46 2.66 -11.71
CA GLU A 187 8.49 1.62 -11.71
C GLU A 187 8.68 1.06 -10.29
N PRO A 188 8.80 -0.29 -10.13
CA PRO A 188 9.07 -0.88 -8.83
C PRO A 188 10.40 -0.36 -8.29
N THR A 189 10.34 0.27 -7.11
CA THR A 189 11.38 1.11 -6.56
C THR A 189 11.93 0.53 -5.27
N VAL A 190 13.25 0.36 -5.22
CA VAL A 190 13.99 -0.09 -4.04
C VAL A 190 14.93 1.01 -3.59
N LEU A 191 14.82 1.38 -2.31
CA LEU A 191 15.65 2.37 -1.63
C LEU A 191 16.46 1.70 -0.53
N VAL A 192 17.73 2.08 -0.41
CA VAL A 192 18.63 1.73 0.71
C VAL A 192 19.23 2.99 1.31
N ASP A 193 19.99 2.84 2.40
CA ASP A 193 20.50 3.96 3.19
C ASP A 193 19.35 4.86 3.68
N VAL A 194 18.25 4.22 4.06
CA VAL A 194 17.04 4.84 4.60
C VAL A 194 17.01 4.75 6.11
N ASP A 195 16.33 5.71 6.74
CA ASP A 195 16.06 5.72 8.18
C ASP A 195 14.69 6.34 8.49
N HIS A 196 14.28 6.30 9.75
CA HIS A 196 12.98 6.81 10.22
C HIS A 196 12.84 8.35 10.21
N SER A 197 13.84 9.11 9.79
CA SER A 197 13.68 10.53 9.49
C SER A 197 13.00 10.77 8.12
N MET A 198 12.94 9.72 7.29
CA MET A 198 12.45 9.77 5.91
C MET A 198 10.98 9.35 5.83
N ASP A 199 10.18 10.08 5.07
CA ASP A 199 8.74 9.81 4.92
C ASP A 199 8.47 8.40 4.40
N VAL A 200 9.31 7.87 3.50
CA VAL A 200 9.18 6.51 2.95
C VAL A 200 9.29 5.40 4.00
N MET A 201 9.83 5.67 5.18
CA MET A 201 9.92 4.70 6.29
C MET A 201 8.82 4.86 7.33
N ARG A 202 8.05 5.96 7.30
CA ARG A 202 7.04 6.31 8.29
C ARG A 202 5.62 6.38 7.72
N ASP A 203 5.47 6.98 6.54
CA ASP A 203 4.18 7.25 5.94
C ASP A 203 3.81 6.15 4.93
N GLU A 204 2.54 5.75 4.92
CA GLU A 204 2.02 4.77 3.96
C GLU A 204 2.32 5.21 2.53
N SER A 205 2.96 4.34 1.74
CA SER A 205 3.25 4.56 0.33
C SER A 205 2.08 4.15 -0.56
N PHE A 206 1.45 3.02 -0.24
CA PHE A 206 0.37 2.41 -1.03
C PHE A 206 0.69 2.35 -2.53
N GLY A 207 1.91 1.92 -2.82
CA GLY A 207 2.49 1.89 -4.16
C GLY A 207 3.79 1.09 -4.21
N PRO A 208 4.38 0.87 -5.39
CA PRO A 208 5.51 -0.02 -5.56
C PRO A 208 6.84 0.64 -5.15
N VAL A 209 6.94 1.06 -3.90
CA VAL A 209 8.14 1.69 -3.32
C VAL A 209 8.44 1.05 -1.97
N ILE A 210 9.67 0.62 -1.77
CA ILE A 210 10.14 -0.04 -0.54
C ILE A 210 11.47 0.54 -0.06
N GLY A 211 11.58 0.81 1.24
CA GLY A 211 12.84 1.09 1.92
C GLY A 211 13.37 -0.14 2.64
N ILE A 212 14.67 -0.41 2.51
CA ILE A 212 15.37 -1.52 3.18
C ILE A 212 16.45 -0.93 4.07
N GLN A 213 16.38 -1.20 5.38
CA GLN A 213 17.30 -0.70 6.39
C GLN A 213 18.05 -1.86 7.06
N ALA A 214 19.36 -1.71 7.22
CA ALA A 214 20.17 -2.63 8.03
C ALA A 214 19.95 -2.37 9.52
N VAL A 215 19.90 -3.44 10.33
CA VAL A 215 19.81 -3.39 11.79
C VAL A 215 20.90 -4.28 12.42
N ASP A 216 21.37 -3.88 13.61
CA ASP A 216 22.44 -4.58 14.28
C ASP A 216 21.96 -5.79 15.10
N ASP A 217 20.73 -5.71 15.64
CA ASP A 217 20.15 -6.78 16.46
C ASP A 217 18.61 -6.77 16.41
N ASP A 218 18.01 -7.75 17.10
CA ASP A 218 16.56 -7.92 17.17
C ASP A 218 15.87 -6.80 17.96
N ASP A 219 16.53 -6.25 18.98
CA ASP A 219 15.97 -5.18 19.82
C ASP A 219 15.85 -3.88 19.00
N GLU A 220 16.85 -3.55 18.18
CA GLU A 220 16.80 -2.43 17.25
C GLU A 220 15.68 -2.65 16.21
N ALA A 221 15.61 -3.86 15.61
CA ALA A 221 14.57 -4.18 14.65
C ALA A 221 13.17 -3.99 15.24
N LEU A 222 12.92 -4.54 16.44
CA LEU A 222 11.63 -4.44 17.13
C LEU A 222 11.28 -2.98 17.47
N ALA A 223 12.24 -2.20 17.93
CA ALA A 223 12.04 -0.78 18.22
C ALA A 223 11.64 0.01 16.98
N LEU A 224 12.33 -0.20 15.84
CA LEU A 224 12.00 0.44 14.57
C LEU A 224 10.67 -0.04 14.00
N MET A 225 10.36 -1.34 14.08
CA MET A 225 9.08 -1.89 13.64
C MET A 225 7.90 -1.30 14.41
N ALA A 226 8.07 -0.98 15.69
CA ALA A 226 7.05 -0.37 16.54
C ALA A 226 6.95 1.16 16.37
N ASP A 227 7.95 1.82 15.76
CA ASP A 227 7.96 3.27 15.54
C ASP A 227 7.10 3.65 14.32
N THR A 228 5.79 3.71 14.55
CA THR A 228 4.79 4.17 13.56
C THR A 228 3.84 5.18 14.17
N PRO A 229 3.26 6.09 13.38
CA PRO A 229 2.24 7.04 13.84
C PRO A 229 1.01 6.37 14.46
#